data_cf9b062685446c8787b783fbf1adaa47
#
_entry.id   cf9b062685446c8787b783fbf1adaa47
#
_cell.length_a   1.000
_cell.length_b   1.000
_cell.length_c   1.000
_cell.angle_alpha   90.00
_cell.angle_beta   90.00
_cell.angle_gamma   90.00
#
_symmetry.space_group_name_H-M   'P 1'
#
loop_
_entity.id
_entity.type
_entity.pdbx_description
1 polymer ?
#
loop_
_entity_poly.entity_id
_entity_poly.type
_entity_poly.pdbx_seq_one_letter_code
_entity_poly.pdbx_strand_id
1 'polypeptide(L)'
;MIRTLEEEGVNLVFGHPGEQILPLYQALHHSSIKHVLMRHEQGAAHAADGYARATGGVGVCLASAGPGALNLVMGVATAYKDSVPLLVITGDLSTQVKGQNTFQDVPQVQVLQPITLQSYDVKKPGEAVSKLKEAFQLFRTGRTGPIHLNIPMDVFSKTVDSSLPGGDLEYISPGYEVDEVKKLLQSSKKPFIIAGAGVIWSGAVEKLRRFAEENMIPVATTYPARGVLPEDHPLSLGLIGLRGTEAANHAGAWADLVLALGCRLSERTLMGLGKTVLIHVNPDPKVLRGEINLQADAGEFLEKISQLRYPDTGEWLNKLQKYRSYHLVDTGYDGLPLKPQRAIKDILGAVRGAVVVNDAGSHTTWVNLLSVVREPSGLVFSGGFGPMGYGLPAAVGVSLARPEKSVVLLVGDGGFQMTLQELAVISQLQLPILIIIINNQGLGIIKQWQELYYDGPYQVALENPDFISLAASYRIEGQRIKESGQLPYMVQKALRLRKPYLIEVMVDPDEDIPLPEMKK
;
A
#
# COMPACT_ATOMS: atom_id res chain seq x y z
N MET A 1 -26.33 5.09 9.74
CA MET A 1 -24.88 5.09 9.40
C MET A 1 -24.11 3.96 10.07
N ILE A 2 -24.04 3.88 11.39
CA ILE A 2 -23.33 2.79 12.08
C ILE A 2 -23.86 1.42 11.66
N ARG A 3 -25.18 1.22 11.69
CA ARG A 3 -25.78 -0.03 11.21
C ARG A 3 -25.38 -0.34 9.75
N THR A 4 -25.34 0.66 8.87
CA THR A 4 -24.91 0.47 7.48
C THR A 4 -23.44 0.06 7.38
N LEU A 5 -22.56 0.64 8.21
CA LEU A 5 -21.16 0.20 8.29
C LEU A 5 -21.05 -1.26 8.75
N GLU A 6 -21.84 -1.67 9.75
CA GLU A 6 -21.90 -3.06 10.22
C GLU A 6 -22.43 -4.01 9.13
N GLU A 7 -23.51 -3.63 8.42
CA GLU A 7 -24.07 -4.38 7.29
C GLU A 7 -23.06 -4.54 6.14
N GLU A 8 -22.17 -3.57 5.92
CA GLU A 8 -21.09 -3.60 4.93
C GLU A 8 -19.83 -4.32 5.44
N GLY A 9 -19.88 -4.90 6.65
CA GLY A 9 -18.80 -5.72 7.22
C GLY A 9 -17.68 -4.93 7.89
N VAL A 10 -17.86 -3.63 8.15
CA VAL A 10 -16.89 -2.81 8.90
C VAL A 10 -16.94 -3.22 10.37
N ASN A 11 -15.81 -3.71 10.88
CA ASN A 11 -15.66 -4.13 12.27
C ASN A 11 -14.62 -3.32 13.04
N LEU A 12 -13.85 -2.49 12.33
CA LEU A 12 -12.79 -1.67 12.89
C LEU A 12 -12.71 -0.32 12.16
N VAL A 13 -12.55 0.77 12.92
CA VAL A 13 -12.32 2.12 12.40
C VAL A 13 -11.17 2.78 13.15
N PHE A 14 -10.43 3.66 12.45
CA PHE A 14 -9.33 4.41 13.01
C PHE A 14 -9.70 5.90 13.05
N GLY A 15 -9.37 6.61 14.12
CA GLY A 15 -9.71 8.02 14.14
C GLY A 15 -9.25 8.78 15.37
N HIS A 16 -9.47 10.07 15.30
CA HIS A 16 -9.28 11.00 16.42
C HIS A 16 -10.59 11.79 16.64
N PRO A 17 -11.18 11.76 17.84
CA PRO A 17 -12.43 12.47 18.12
C PRO A 17 -12.24 13.99 18.14
N GLY A 18 -13.28 14.70 17.78
CA GLY A 18 -13.40 16.15 17.90
C GLY A 18 -14.87 16.55 17.93
N GLU A 19 -15.14 17.80 18.20
CA GLU A 19 -16.50 18.30 18.48
C GLU A 19 -17.51 17.94 17.39
N GLN A 20 -17.19 18.18 16.12
CA GLN A 20 -18.14 18.08 15.02
C GLN A 20 -18.46 16.62 14.59
N ILE A 21 -17.78 15.63 15.17
CA ILE A 21 -18.02 14.21 14.91
C ILE A 21 -18.53 13.44 16.14
N LEU A 22 -18.73 14.12 17.28
CA LEU A 22 -19.15 13.50 18.54
C LEU A 22 -20.44 12.65 18.42
N PRO A 23 -21.47 13.04 17.66
CA PRO A 23 -22.66 12.18 17.54
C PRO A 23 -22.35 10.81 16.92
N LEU A 24 -21.40 10.74 15.97
CA LEU A 24 -20.95 9.46 15.40
C LEU A 24 -20.19 8.63 16.45
N TYR A 25 -19.32 9.25 17.24
CA TYR A 25 -18.59 8.57 18.32
C TYR A 25 -19.54 8.05 19.41
N GLN A 26 -20.60 8.81 19.73
CA GLN A 26 -21.64 8.34 20.64
C GLN A 26 -22.36 7.10 20.10
N ALA A 27 -22.65 7.07 18.79
CA ALA A 27 -23.27 5.91 18.17
C ALA A 27 -22.30 4.71 18.09
N LEU A 28 -21.00 4.94 17.83
CA LEU A 28 -19.96 3.90 17.85
C LEU A 28 -19.83 3.25 19.23
N HIS A 29 -19.96 4.01 20.32
CA HIS A 29 -19.90 3.48 21.69
C HIS A 29 -20.92 2.38 21.96
N HIS A 30 -22.05 2.39 21.26
CA HIS A 30 -23.14 1.42 21.38
C HIS A 30 -23.18 0.39 20.23
N SER A 31 -22.10 0.29 19.42
CA SER A 31 -22.01 -0.61 18.28
C SER A 31 -21.04 -1.76 18.49
N SER A 32 -21.03 -2.71 17.57
CA SER A 32 -20.05 -3.78 17.51
C SER A 32 -18.70 -3.35 16.90
N ILE A 33 -18.66 -2.17 16.26
CA ILE A 33 -17.46 -1.65 15.56
C ILE A 33 -16.43 -1.19 16.58
N LYS A 34 -15.24 -1.75 16.52
CA LYS A 34 -14.13 -1.33 17.35
C LYS A 34 -13.53 -0.01 16.82
N HIS A 35 -13.17 0.88 17.73
CA HIS A 35 -12.49 2.13 17.41
C HIS A 35 -11.06 2.10 17.94
N VAL A 36 -10.09 2.46 17.09
CA VAL A 36 -8.69 2.67 17.46
C VAL A 36 -8.42 4.17 17.55
N LEU A 37 -8.14 4.63 18.76
CA LEU A 37 -7.80 6.03 19.01
C LEU A 37 -6.36 6.30 18.59
N MET A 38 -6.18 6.79 17.37
CA MET A 38 -4.90 7.25 16.86
C MET A 38 -4.52 8.60 17.49
N ARG A 39 -3.23 8.92 17.51
CA ARG A 39 -2.74 10.16 18.13
C ARG A 39 -2.71 11.34 17.17
N HIS A 40 -2.86 11.03 15.86
CA HIS A 40 -2.96 12.03 14.80
C HIS A 40 -3.82 11.49 13.66
N GLU A 41 -4.58 12.32 12.96
CA GLU A 41 -5.47 11.90 11.89
C GLU A 41 -4.70 11.37 10.67
N GLN A 42 -3.52 11.91 10.38
CA GLN A 42 -2.61 11.32 9.38
C GLN A 42 -2.32 9.85 9.71
N GLY A 43 -2.04 9.57 11.00
CA GLY A 43 -1.86 8.20 11.49
C GLY A 43 -3.12 7.35 11.30
N ALA A 44 -4.30 7.92 11.54
CA ALA A 44 -5.57 7.22 11.33
C ALA A 44 -5.77 6.80 9.87
N ALA A 45 -5.50 7.69 8.91
CA ALA A 45 -5.62 7.39 7.49
C ALA A 45 -4.58 6.34 7.03
N HIS A 46 -3.32 6.43 7.50
CA HIS A 46 -2.30 5.43 7.18
C HIS A 46 -2.57 4.06 7.84
N ALA A 47 -3.11 4.04 9.06
CA ALA A 47 -3.49 2.79 9.72
C ALA A 47 -4.67 2.12 8.97
N ALA A 48 -5.66 2.89 8.55
CA ALA A 48 -6.77 2.41 7.72
C ALA A 48 -6.28 1.90 6.35
N ASP A 49 -5.31 2.58 5.72
CA ASP A 49 -4.64 2.12 4.49
C ASP A 49 -3.92 0.79 4.71
N GLY A 50 -3.11 0.68 5.77
CA GLY A 50 -2.42 -0.56 6.12
C GLY A 50 -3.38 -1.72 6.40
N TYR A 51 -4.49 -1.45 7.08
CA TYR A 51 -5.56 -2.42 7.34
C TYR A 51 -6.21 -2.89 6.03
N ALA A 52 -6.57 -1.97 5.14
CA ALA A 52 -7.15 -2.30 3.84
C ALA A 52 -6.21 -3.19 3.00
N ARG A 53 -4.92 -2.85 2.93
CA ARG A 53 -3.92 -3.66 2.20
C ARG A 53 -3.79 -5.06 2.78
N ALA A 54 -3.79 -5.19 4.11
CA ALA A 54 -3.61 -6.47 4.78
C ALA A 54 -4.84 -7.39 4.72
N THR A 55 -6.04 -6.81 4.66
CA THR A 55 -7.31 -7.55 4.58
C THR A 55 -7.80 -7.78 3.15
N GLY A 56 -7.37 -6.95 2.18
CA GLY A 56 -8.00 -6.86 0.86
C GLY A 56 -9.38 -6.19 0.86
N GLY A 57 -9.79 -5.62 2.01
CA GLY A 57 -11.07 -4.95 2.22
C GLY A 57 -10.96 -3.43 2.28
N VAL A 58 -11.99 -2.79 2.86
CA VAL A 58 -12.06 -1.33 2.99
C VAL A 58 -11.52 -0.89 4.34
N GLY A 59 -10.57 0.05 4.33
CA GLY A 59 -10.14 0.76 5.53
C GLY A 59 -11.06 1.94 5.83
N VAL A 60 -11.33 2.23 7.09
CA VAL A 60 -12.20 3.34 7.50
C VAL A 60 -11.48 4.26 8.47
N CYS A 61 -11.40 5.56 8.14
CA CYS A 61 -10.85 6.56 9.03
C CYS A 61 -11.85 7.70 9.30
N LEU A 62 -11.76 8.23 10.52
CA LEU A 62 -12.67 9.24 11.06
C LEU A 62 -11.88 10.46 11.54
N ALA A 63 -12.37 11.65 11.25
CA ALA A 63 -11.83 12.89 11.79
C ALA A 63 -12.92 13.96 12.00
N SER A 64 -12.63 14.94 12.83
CA SER A 64 -13.48 16.11 13.02
C SER A 64 -13.36 17.08 11.84
N ALA A 65 -14.04 18.22 11.92
CA ALA A 65 -13.94 19.28 10.93
C ALA A 65 -12.59 20.05 10.99
N GLY A 66 -12.37 20.85 9.98
CA GLY A 66 -11.25 21.79 9.92
C GLY A 66 -9.90 21.12 10.06
N PRO A 67 -9.15 21.40 11.14
CA PRO A 67 -7.80 20.84 11.31
C PRO A 67 -7.79 19.31 11.28
N GLY A 68 -8.79 18.64 11.86
CA GLY A 68 -8.89 17.17 11.82
C GLY A 68 -9.04 16.62 10.40
N ALA A 69 -9.92 17.21 9.61
CA ALA A 69 -10.11 16.83 8.21
C ALA A 69 -8.85 17.11 7.37
N LEU A 70 -8.18 18.25 7.58
CA LEU A 70 -6.97 18.61 6.83
C LEU A 70 -5.76 17.73 7.18
N ASN A 71 -5.67 17.25 8.41
CA ASN A 71 -4.64 16.29 8.80
C ASN A 71 -4.74 14.93 8.10
N LEU A 72 -5.90 14.57 7.53
CA LEU A 72 -6.08 13.34 6.75
C LEU A 72 -5.44 13.41 5.35
N VAL A 73 -5.16 14.60 4.81
CA VAL A 73 -4.77 14.83 3.40
C VAL A 73 -3.62 13.92 2.96
N MET A 74 -2.57 13.80 3.77
CA MET A 74 -1.42 12.96 3.43
C MET A 74 -1.81 11.48 3.27
N GLY A 75 -2.57 10.93 4.21
CA GLY A 75 -2.98 9.53 4.16
C GLY A 75 -3.98 9.25 3.04
N VAL A 76 -4.92 10.18 2.80
CA VAL A 76 -5.88 10.09 1.69
C VAL A 76 -5.17 10.15 0.34
N ALA A 77 -4.21 11.06 0.16
CA ALA A 77 -3.40 11.15 -1.06
C ALA A 77 -2.58 9.86 -1.30
N THR A 78 -2.06 9.24 -0.23
CA THR A 78 -1.36 7.96 -0.29
C THR A 78 -2.28 6.86 -0.83
N ALA A 79 -3.47 6.70 -0.25
CA ALA A 79 -4.46 5.73 -0.69
C ALA A 79 -4.92 6.00 -2.14
N TYR A 80 -5.11 7.27 -2.53
CA TYR A 80 -5.49 7.66 -3.89
C TYR A 80 -4.44 7.25 -4.93
N LYS A 81 -3.17 7.52 -4.63
CA LYS A 81 -2.06 7.17 -5.53
C LYS A 81 -1.86 5.66 -5.66
N ASP A 82 -2.15 4.89 -4.62
CA ASP A 82 -1.99 3.43 -4.64
C ASP A 82 -3.31 2.68 -4.92
N SER A 83 -4.41 3.42 -5.14
CA SER A 83 -5.75 2.86 -5.38
C SER A 83 -6.22 1.94 -4.25
N VAL A 84 -5.98 2.34 -2.99
CA VAL A 84 -6.42 1.60 -1.80
C VAL A 84 -7.84 2.00 -1.44
N PRO A 85 -8.76 1.05 -1.25
CA PRO A 85 -10.13 1.35 -0.84
C PRO A 85 -10.14 1.91 0.59
N LEU A 86 -10.38 3.21 0.71
CA LEU A 86 -10.37 3.94 1.97
C LEU A 86 -11.66 4.78 2.11
N LEU A 87 -12.46 4.48 3.10
CA LEU A 87 -13.60 5.31 3.47
C LEU A 87 -13.15 6.37 4.48
N VAL A 88 -13.31 7.63 4.11
CA VAL A 88 -12.95 8.79 4.91
C VAL A 88 -14.24 9.47 5.36
N ILE A 89 -14.49 9.54 6.66
CA ILE A 89 -15.65 10.21 7.22
C ILE A 89 -15.18 11.38 8.07
N THR A 90 -15.58 12.59 7.68
CA THR A 90 -15.30 13.80 8.45
C THR A 90 -16.56 14.41 9.01
N GLY A 91 -16.46 14.92 10.24
CA GLY A 91 -17.43 15.87 10.75
C GLY A 91 -17.34 17.20 10.01
N ASP A 92 -18.40 17.97 10.06
CA ASP A 92 -18.45 19.34 9.59
C ASP A 92 -19.28 20.21 10.53
N LEU A 93 -19.15 21.51 10.39
CA LEU A 93 -19.97 22.48 11.10
C LEU A 93 -21.45 22.25 10.82
N SER A 94 -22.31 22.60 11.78
CA SER A 94 -23.75 22.57 11.57
C SER A 94 -24.14 23.31 10.29
N THR A 95 -25.11 22.78 9.56
CA THR A 95 -25.67 23.38 8.33
C THR A 95 -26.13 24.83 8.52
N GLN A 96 -26.43 25.23 9.76
CA GLN A 96 -26.87 26.59 10.09
C GLN A 96 -25.77 27.64 10.10
N VAL A 97 -24.51 27.23 10.37
CA VAL A 97 -23.37 28.15 10.54
C VAL A 97 -22.23 27.94 9.54
N LYS A 98 -22.27 26.86 8.78
CA LYS A 98 -21.28 26.54 7.73
C LYS A 98 -21.23 27.66 6.69
N GLY A 99 -20.03 28.09 6.32
CA GLY A 99 -19.80 29.15 5.33
C GLY A 99 -19.95 30.56 5.88
N GLN A 100 -20.10 30.74 7.20
CA GLN A 100 -20.22 32.04 7.86
C GLN A 100 -18.92 32.53 8.54
N ASN A 101 -17.76 31.95 8.12
CA ASN A 101 -16.44 32.23 8.72
C ASN A 101 -16.39 31.93 10.22
N THR A 102 -17.02 30.85 10.62
CA THR A 102 -17.06 30.38 12.00
C THR A 102 -15.79 29.58 12.35
N PHE A 103 -15.59 29.30 13.64
CA PHE A 103 -14.46 28.53 14.13
C PHE A 103 -14.34 27.17 13.41
N GLN A 104 -13.14 26.84 12.88
CA GLN A 104 -12.83 25.64 12.11
C GLN A 104 -13.53 25.51 10.75
N ASP A 105 -14.17 26.58 10.24
CA ASP A 105 -14.82 26.56 8.92
C ASP A 105 -13.77 26.64 7.80
N VAL A 106 -13.57 25.56 7.07
CA VAL A 106 -12.67 25.47 5.91
C VAL A 106 -13.33 24.63 4.79
N PRO A 107 -12.98 24.87 3.54
CA PRO A 107 -13.56 24.14 2.41
C PRO A 107 -12.99 22.72 2.28
N GLN A 108 -13.17 21.87 3.32
CA GLN A 108 -12.54 20.56 3.43
C GLN A 108 -12.96 19.58 2.31
N VAL A 109 -14.19 19.69 1.79
CA VAL A 109 -14.65 18.92 0.62
C VAL A 109 -13.80 19.26 -0.60
N GLN A 110 -13.59 20.54 -0.89
CA GLN A 110 -12.79 21.00 -2.02
C GLN A 110 -11.32 20.61 -1.88
N VAL A 111 -10.78 20.57 -0.66
CA VAL A 111 -9.40 20.14 -0.39
C VAL A 111 -9.23 18.63 -0.65
N LEU A 112 -10.20 17.82 -0.24
CA LEU A 112 -10.12 16.35 -0.39
C LEU A 112 -10.57 15.85 -1.77
N GLN A 113 -11.39 16.61 -2.49
CA GLN A 113 -11.95 16.21 -3.80
C GLN A 113 -10.88 15.77 -4.83
N PRO A 114 -9.75 16.47 -5.03
CA PRO A 114 -8.74 16.08 -6.03
C PRO A 114 -7.99 14.78 -5.71
N ILE A 115 -8.02 14.34 -4.46
CA ILE A 115 -7.32 13.17 -3.95
C ILE A 115 -8.26 12.04 -3.52
N THR A 116 -9.52 12.09 -3.97
CA THR A 116 -10.55 11.07 -3.75
C THR A 116 -11.20 10.67 -5.07
N LEU A 117 -11.81 9.49 -5.12
CA LEU A 117 -12.66 9.10 -6.25
C LEU A 117 -13.95 9.89 -6.24
N GLN A 118 -14.51 10.08 -5.04
CA GLN A 118 -15.67 10.89 -4.76
C GLN A 118 -15.51 11.60 -3.41
N SER A 119 -15.99 12.85 -3.33
CA SER A 119 -16.08 13.60 -2.08
C SER A 119 -17.50 14.16 -1.98
N TYR A 120 -18.29 13.62 -1.04
CA TYR A 120 -19.69 13.97 -0.86
C TYR A 120 -19.87 15.02 0.24
N ASP A 121 -20.48 16.15 -0.09
CA ASP A 121 -20.94 17.15 0.89
C ASP A 121 -22.38 16.84 1.29
N VAL A 122 -22.55 16.03 2.31
CA VAL A 122 -23.84 15.56 2.80
C VAL A 122 -24.60 16.71 3.47
N LYS A 123 -25.87 16.90 3.09
CA LYS A 123 -26.70 18.01 3.62
C LYS A 123 -27.92 17.54 4.40
N LYS A 124 -28.33 16.30 4.17
CA LYS A 124 -29.54 15.71 4.78
C LYS A 124 -29.25 14.34 5.38
N PRO A 125 -29.92 13.94 6.45
CA PRO A 125 -29.68 12.67 7.12
C PRO A 125 -29.82 11.44 6.23
N GLY A 126 -30.80 11.39 5.33
CA GLY A 126 -30.99 10.30 4.37
C GLY A 126 -29.85 10.16 3.36
N GLU A 127 -29.26 11.29 2.95
CA GLU A 127 -28.10 11.30 2.06
C GLU A 127 -26.88 10.60 2.69
N ALA A 128 -26.68 10.73 4.01
CA ALA A 128 -25.56 10.08 4.68
C ALA A 128 -25.59 8.55 4.51
N VAL A 129 -26.77 7.95 4.60
CA VAL A 129 -26.94 6.49 4.41
C VAL A 129 -26.82 6.11 2.94
N SER A 130 -27.49 6.83 2.02
CA SER A 130 -27.45 6.49 0.59
C SER A 130 -26.03 6.67 0.01
N LYS A 131 -25.32 7.74 0.38
CA LYS A 131 -23.93 7.98 -0.09
C LYS A 131 -22.93 7.01 0.53
N LEU A 132 -23.17 6.54 1.75
CA LEU A 132 -22.36 5.48 2.34
C LEU A 132 -22.52 4.16 1.58
N LYS A 133 -23.76 3.75 1.25
CA LYS A 133 -24.02 2.55 0.44
C LYS A 133 -23.43 2.68 -0.97
N GLU A 134 -23.58 3.86 -1.59
CA GLU A 134 -22.96 4.18 -2.88
C GLU A 134 -21.43 4.05 -2.82
N ALA A 135 -20.78 4.50 -1.75
CA ALA A 135 -19.34 4.35 -1.55
C ALA A 135 -18.93 2.87 -1.53
N PHE A 136 -19.63 2.02 -0.80
CA PHE A 136 -19.33 0.58 -0.77
C PHE A 136 -19.61 -0.12 -2.10
N GLN A 137 -20.62 0.34 -2.84
CA GLN A 137 -20.86 -0.13 -4.20
C GLN A 137 -19.70 0.23 -5.12
N LEU A 138 -19.18 1.47 -5.07
CA LEU A 138 -18.02 1.90 -5.84
C LEU A 138 -16.76 1.10 -5.52
N PHE A 139 -16.53 0.72 -4.25
CA PHE A 139 -15.40 -0.13 -3.89
C PHE A 139 -15.46 -1.53 -4.53
N ARG A 140 -16.65 -2.01 -4.88
CA ARG A 140 -16.86 -3.34 -5.50
C ARG A 140 -16.90 -3.32 -7.03
N THR A 141 -17.15 -2.18 -7.66
CA THR A 141 -17.53 -2.13 -9.09
C THR A 141 -16.57 -1.38 -9.99
N GLY A 142 -15.44 -0.92 -9.52
CA GLY A 142 -14.58 -0.10 -10.37
C GLY A 142 -13.15 0.01 -9.87
N ARG A 143 -12.49 1.10 -10.26
CA ARG A 143 -11.23 1.47 -9.65
C ARG A 143 -11.44 1.71 -8.15
N THR A 144 -10.66 1.05 -7.31
CA THR A 144 -10.62 1.33 -5.88
C THR A 144 -9.80 2.60 -5.58
N GLY A 145 -10.09 3.21 -4.45
CA GLY A 145 -9.43 4.43 -3.99
C GLY A 145 -10.21 5.06 -2.84
N PRO A 146 -9.76 6.18 -2.28
CA PRO A 146 -10.47 6.84 -1.19
C PRO A 146 -11.78 7.49 -1.65
N ILE A 147 -12.80 7.36 -0.80
CA ILE A 147 -14.09 8.05 -0.91
C ILE A 147 -14.32 8.82 0.38
N HIS A 148 -14.69 10.08 0.25
CA HIS A 148 -14.88 11.00 1.36
C HIS A 148 -16.36 11.32 1.57
N LEU A 149 -16.83 11.21 2.81
CA LEU A 149 -18.14 11.68 3.26
C LEU A 149 -17.94 12.80 4.28
N ASN A 150 -18.30 14.00 3.91
CA ASN A 150 -18.31 15.18 4.77
C ASN A 150 -19.70 15.38 5.35
N ILE A 151 -19.87 15.27 6.67
CA ILE A 151 -21.18 15.19 7.29
C ILE A 151 -21.32 16.22 8.42
N PRO A 152 -22.21 17.20 8.29
CA PRO A 152 -22.46 18.19 9.33
C PRO A 152 -22.93 17.58 10.66
N MET A 153 -22.52 18.17 11.78
CA MET A 153 -22.82 17.70 13.13
C MET A 153 -24.33 17.56 13.40
N ASP A 154 -25.14 18.50 12.92
CA ASP A 154 -26.60 18.46 13.07
C ASP A 154 -27.26 17.36 12.21
N VAL A 155 -26.63 16.98 11.10
CA VAL A 155 -27.01 15.81 10.28
C VAL A 155 -26.68 14.50 11.00
N PHE A 156 -25.50 14.37 11.59
CA PHE A 156 -25.13 13.19 12.41
C PHE A 156 -26.07 12.97 13.59
N SER A 157 -26.62 14.03 14.14
CA SER A 157 -27.51 13.97 15.31
C SER A 157 -28.91 13.44 15.00
N LYS A 158 -29.25 13.16 13.75
CA LYS A 158 -30.57 12.68 13.32
C LYS A 158 -30.58 11.18 13.11
N THR A 159 -31.65 10.55 13.56
CA THR A 159 -31.93 9.13 13.27
C THR A 159 -32.65 9.00 11.94
N VAL A 160 -32.23 8.07 11.11
CA VAL A 160 -32.86 7.74 9.82
C VAL A 160 -32.99 6.24 9.65
N ASP A 161 -33.91 5.83 8.78
CA ASP A 161 -34.07 4.43 8.42
C ASP A 161 -32.84 3.93 7.62
N SER A 162 -32.23 2.82 8.04
CA SER A 162 -31.12 2.17 7.33
C SER A 162 -31.57 1.44 6.06
N SER A 163 -32.86 1.21 5.87
CA SER A 163 -33.44 0.56 4.68
C SER A 163 -33.43 1.44 3.42
N LEU A 164 -33.03 2.73 3.55
CA LEU A 164 -32.91 3.62 2.40
C LEU A 164 -32.01 2.99 1.32
N PRO A 165 -32.42 2.99 0.03
CA PRO A 165 -31.62 2.44 -1.05
C PRO A 165 -30.29 3.19 -1.19
N GLY A 166 -29.24 2.49 -1.61
CA GLY A 166 -28.05 3.11 -2.16
C GLY A 166 -28.39 3.84 -3.45
N GLY A 167 -27.49 4.69 -3.93
CA GLY A 167 -27.60 5.22 -5.28
C GLY A 167 -27.60 4.08 -6.31
N ASP A 168 -28.44 4.19 -7.33
CA ASP A 168 -28.45 3.25 -8.46
C ASP A 168 -27.22 3.50 -9.34
N LEU A 169 -26.07 3.00 -8.89
CA LEU A 169 -24.89 2.92 -9.74
C LEU A 169 -24.98 1.60 -10.52
N GLU A 170 -25.52 1.66 -11.72
CA GLU A 170 -25.33 0.58 -12.67
C GLU A 170 -23.84 0.58 -13.10
N TYR A 171 -23.07 -0.37 -12.56
CA TYR A 171 -21.80 -0.72 -13.20
C TYR A 171 -22.11 -1.49 -14.47
N ILE A 172 -22.20 -0.77 -15.56
CA ILE A 172 -22.22 -1.38 -16.89
C ILE A 172 -20.75 -1.69 -17.21
N SER A 173 -20.35 -2.95 -17.04
CA SER A 173 -19.11 -3.42 -17.66
C SER A 173 -19.28 -3.21 -19.17
N PRO A 174 -18.51 -2.30 -19.79
CA PRO A 174 -18.65 -2.11 -21.24
C PRO A 174 -18.35 -3.45 -21.90
N GLY A 175 -19.30 -3.93 -22.72
CA GLY A 175 -19.13 -5.15 -23.49
C GLY A 175 -17.85 -5.03 -24.33
N TYR A 176 -16.91 -5.95 -24.14
CA TYR A 176 -15.70 -6.03 -24.95
C TYR A 176 -15.63 -7.40 -25.63
N GLU A 177 -15.13 -7.39 -26.86
CA GLU A 177 -14.97 -8.59 -27.67
C GLU A 177 -13.76 -9.39 -27.18
N VAL A 178 -14.01 -10.50 -26.47
CA VAL A 178 -12.97 -11.35 -25.91
C VAL A 178 -12.32 -12.22 -26.99
N ASP A 179 -13.01 -12.49 -28.10
CA ASP A 179 -12.54 -13.44 -29.11
C ASP A 179 -11.33 -12.94 -29.91
N GLU A 180 -11.21 -11.62 -30.14
CA GLU A 180 -10.01 -11.05 -30.72
C GLU A 180 -8.82 -11.20 -29.77
N VAL A 181 -9.03 -10.91 -28.50
CA VAL A 181 -8.01 -11.06 -27.46
C VAL A 181 -7.57 -12.52 -27.36
N LYS A 182 -8.50 -13.48 -27.38
CA LYS A 182 -8.18 -14.91 -27.36
C LYS A 182 -7.32 -15.31 -28.55
N LYS A 183 -7.63 -14.84 -29.76
CA LYS A 183 -6.85 -15.12 -30.98
C LYS A 183 -5.42 -14.59 -30.87
N LEU A 184 -5.26 -13.35 -30.38
CA LEU A 184 -3.95 -12.75 -30.19
C LEU A 184 -3.13 -13.52 -29.14
N LEU A 185 -3.76 -13.84 -28.02
CA LEU A 185 -3.15 -14.62 -26.98
C LEU A 185 -2.69 -16.00 -27.53
N GLN A 186 -3.51 -16.72 -28.30
CA GLN A 186 -3.18 -18.02 -28.89
C GLN A 186 -2.09 -17.96 -29.97
N SER A 187 -1.95 -16.84 -30.67
CA SER A 187 -0.93 -16.66 -31.71
C SER A 187 0.44 -16.21 -31.16
N SER A 188 0.48 -15.73 -29.92
CA SER A 188 1.71 -15.26 -29.27
C SER A 188 2.68 -16.43 -29.01
N LYS A 189 3.96 -16.20 -29.27
CA LYS A 189 5.05 -17.14 -28.97
C LYS A 189 5.82 -16.78 -27.71
N LYS A 190 5.68 -15.53 -27.26
CA LYS A 190 6.39 -14.97 -26.09
C LYS A 190 5.42 -14.17 -25.23
N PRO A 191 4.32 -14.78 -24.76
CA PRO A 191 3.35 -14.10 -23.92
C PRO A 191 3.97 -13.72 -22.57
N PHE A 192 3.53 -12.61 -22.01
CA PHE A 192 3.99 -12.10 -20.72
C PHE A 192 2.86 -11.41 -19.97
N ILE A 193 2.70 -11.68 -18.69
CA ILE A 193 1.69 -11.05 -17.84
C ILE A 193 2.35 -10.04 -16.91
N ILE A 194 1.76 -8.84 -16.81
CA ILE A 194 2.07 -7.85 -15.78
C ILE A 194 0.87 -7.73 -14.84
N ALA A 195 1.03 -8.15 -13.60
CA ALA A 195 0.01 -8.06 -12.57
C ALA A 195 0.17 -6.78 -11.74
N GLY A 196 -0.92 -6.02 -11.63
CA GLY A 196 -1.03 -4.85 -10.76
C GLY A 196 -1.94 -5.07 -9.55
N ALA A 197 -2.09 -4.06 -8.69
CA ALA A 197 -2.91 -4.12 -7.48
C ALA A 197 -4.38 -4.49 -7.75
N GLY A 198 -4.91 -4.17 -8.94
CA GLY A 198 -6.27 -4.53 -9.33
C GLY A 198 -6.55 -6.03 -9.28
N VAL A 199 -5.51 -6.88 -9.44
CA VAL A 199 -5.64 -8.33 -9.26
C VAL A 199 -5.96 -8.70 -7.80
N ILE A 200 -5.41 -7.94 -6.84
CA ILE A 200 -5.69 -8.13 -5.41
C ILE A 200 -7.09 -7.61 -5.09
N TRP A 201 -7.39 -6.38 -5.49
CA TRP A 201 -8.67 -5.73 -5.16
C TRP A 201 -9.88 -6.41 -5.79
N SER A 202 -9.70 -7.08 -6.93
CA SER A 202 -10.75 -7.87 -7.58
C SER A 202 -10.88 -9.31 -7.04
N GLY A 203 -10.06 -9.70 -6.05
CA GLY A 203 -10.02 -11.08 -5.56
C GLY A 203 -9.54 -12.11 -6.60
N ALA A 204 -8.79 -11.67 -7.61
CA ALA A 204 -8.43 -12.48 -8.78
C ALA A 204 -7.08 -13.22 -8.64
N VAL A 205 -6.46 -13.21 -7.47
CA VAL A 205 -5.13 -13.82 -7.25
C VAL A 205 -5.08 -15.28 -7.68
N GLU A 206 -6.03 -16.10 -7.22
CA GLU A 206 -6.07 -17.53 -7.57
C GLU A 206 -6.46 -17.77 -9.04
N LYS A 207 -7.31 -16.90 -9.62
CA LYS A 207 -7.64 -16.94 -11.06
C LYS A 207 -6.40 -16.66 -11.91
N LEU A 208 -5.61 -15.65 -11.55
CA LEU A 208 -4.36 -15.32 -12.22
C LEU A 208 -3.34 -16.45 -12.09
N ARG A 209 -3.15 -16.99 -10.90
CA ARG A 209 -2.21 -18.09 -10.65
C ARG A 209 -2.54 -19.29 -11.52
N ARG A 210 -3.80 -19.75 -11.45
CA ARG A 210 -4.28 -20.88 -12.26
C ARG A 210 -4.08 -20.63 -13.76
N PHE A 211 -4.47 -19.45 -14.26
CA PHE A 211 -4.33 -19.11 -15.67
C PHE A 211 -2.85 -19.14 -16.12
N ALA A 212 -1.96 -18.57 -15.32
CA ALA A 212 -0.53 -18.55 -15.60
C ALA A 212 0.08 -19.98 -15.58
N GLU A 213 -0.29 -20.79 -14.59
CA GLU A 213 0.19 -22.18 -14.45
C GLU A 213 -0.31 -23.08 -15.57
N GLU A 214 -1.61 -23.07 -15.89
CA GLU A 214 -2.21 -23.89 -16.93
C GLU A 214 -1.69 -23.55 -18.34
N ASN A 215 -1.21 -22.34 -18.54
CA ASN A 215 -0.71 -21.85 -19.82
C ASN A 215 0.81 -21.61 -19.82
N MET A 216 1.49 -21.89 -18.71
CA MET A 216 2.95 -21.72 -18.56
C MET A 216 3.43 -20.32 -18.93
N ILE A 217 2.64 -19.26 -18.61
CA ILE A 217 2.96 -17.87 -18.96
C ILE A 217 3.74 -17.20 -17.81
N PRO A 218 4.91 -16.59 -18.08
CA PRO A 218 5.64 -15.86 -17.06
C PRO A 218 4.89 -14.61 -16.60
N VAL A 219 4.99 -14.32 -15.29
CA VAL A 219 4.33 -13.21 -14.63
C VAL A 219 5.36 -12.33 -13.95
N ALA A 220 5.28 -11.03 -14.20
CA ALA A 220 5.91 -10.03 -13.36
C ALA A 220 4.85 -9.17 -12.64
N THR A 221 5.27 -8.50 -11.59
CA THR A 221 4.38 -7.70 -10.77
C THR A 221 4.79 -6.23 -10.75
N THR A 222 3.84 -5.35 -10.50
CA THR A 222 4.12 -4.00 -10.03
C THR A 222 4.33 -4.02 -8.50
N TYR A 223 4.88 -2.95 -7.93
CA TYR A 223 5.16 -2.87 -6.48
C TYR A 223 4.00 -3.33 -5.59
N PRO A 224 2.76 -2.82 -5.75
CA PRO A 224 1.66 -3.19 -4.85
C PRO A 224 1.09 -4.59 -5.10
N ALA A 225 1.51 -5.26 -6.18
CA ALA A 225 1.02 -6.60 -6.53
C ALA A 225 2.04 -7.72 -6.21
N ARG A 226 3.15 -7.39 -5.54
CA ARG A 226 4.15 -8.40 -5.15
C ARG A 226 3.49 -9.50 -4.31
N GLY A 227 3.81 -10.73 -4.61
CA GLY A 227 3.25 -11.91 -3.93
C GLY A 227 1.93 -12.45 -4.51
N VAL A 228 1.31 -11.81 -5.53
CA VAL A 228 0.13 -12.41 -6.22
C VAL A 228 0.49 -13.75 -6.89
N LEU A 229 1.73 -13.89 -7.32
CA LEU A 229 2.41 -15.16 -7.56
C LEU A 229 3.65 -15.16 -6.66
N PRO A 230 3.88 -16.20 -5.83
CA PRO A 230 5.06 -16.26 -4.99
C PRO A 230 6.34 -15.97 -5.78
N GLU A 231 7.22 -15.09 -5.31
CA GLU A 231 8.40 -14.69 -6.10
C GLU A 231 9.42 -15.80 -6.28
N ASP A 232 9.34 -16.89 -5.50
CA ASP A 232 10.10 -18.12 -5.69
C ASP A 232 9.39 -19.14 -6.62
N HIS A 233 8.18 -18.84 -7.11
CA HIS A 233 7.48 -19.69 -8.08
C HIS A 233 8.20 -19.72 -9.45
N PRO A 234 8.25 -20.86 -10.18
CA PRO A 234 8.93 -20.98 -11.48
C PRO A 234 8.50 -19.96 -12.54
N LEU A 235 7.25 -19.56 -12.56
CA LEU A 235 6.71 -18.57 -13.50
C LEU A 235 6.85 -17.13 -13.02
N SER A 236 7.22 -16.88 -11.77
CA SER A 236 7.41 -15.52 -11.27
C SER A 236 8.73 -14.94 -11.75
N LEU A 237 8.69 -13.78 -12.38
CA LEU A 237 9.86 -13.03 -12.77
C LEU A 237 10.17 -11.86 -11.83
N GLY A 238 9.37 -11.70 -10.75
CA GLY A 238 9.52 -10.63 -9.78
C GLY A 238 8.98 -9.28 -10.27
N LEU A 239 9.60 -8.19 -9.81
CA LEU A 239 9.18 -6.82 -10.12
C LEU A 239 9.59 -6.41 -11.53
N ILE A 240 8.72 -5.66 -12.25
CA ILE A 240 9.04 -5.04 -13.55
C ILE A 240 9.29 -3.54 -13.43
N GLY A 241 10.14 -3.01 -14.30
CA GLY A 241 10.37 -1.58 -14.52
C GLY A 241 11.66 -1.06 -13.92
N LEU A 242 11.69 0.22 -13.52
CA LEU A 242 12.90 0.98 -13.13
C LEU A 242 13.83 0.28 -12.13
N ARG A 243 13.24 -0.47 -11.19
CA ARG A 243 13.97 -1.31 -10.21
C ARG A 243 13.53 -2.76 -10.32
N GLY A 244 13.13 -3.15 -11.52
CA GLY A 244 12.69 -4.50 -11.84
C GLY A 244 13.87 -5.47 -11.90
N THR A 245 13.55 -6.76 -11.80
CA THR A 245 14.52 -7.83 -11.99
C THR A 245 14.97 -7.88 -13.46
N GLU A 246 16.17 -8.36 -13.72
CA GLU A 246 16.65 -8.58 -15.09
C GLU A 246 15.68 -9.47 -15.87
N ALA A 247 15.20 -10.56 -15.28
CA ALA A 247 14.29 -11.48 -15.92
C ALA A 247 12.97 -10.81 -16.33
N ALA A 248 12.37 -10.00 -15.45
CA ALA A 248 11.13 -9.29 -15.74
C ALA A 248 11.32 -8.22 -16.82
N ASN A 249 12.42 -7.46 -16.76
CA ASN A 249 12.73 -6.42 -17.76
C ASN A 249 13.10 -7.02 -19.11
N HIS A 250 13.81 -8.15 -19.15
CA HIS A 250 14.04 -8.88 -20.39
C HIS A 250 12.75 -9.49 -20.96
N ALA A 251 11.87 -10.00 -20.10
CA ALA A 251 10.55 -10.47 -20.54
C ALA A 251 9.74 -9.34 -21.18
N GLY A 252 9.66 -8.19 -20.52
CA GLY A 252 8.96 -7.01 -21.04
C GLY A 252 9.57 -6.47 -22.34
N ALA A 253 10.90 -6.51 -22.48
CA ALA A 253 11.60 -6.05 -23.67
C ALA A 253 11.45 -6.96 -24.89
N TRP A 254 11.28 -8.30 -24.69
CA TRP A 254 11.30 -9.30 -25.75
C TRP A 254 9.96 -9.99 -26.00
N ALA A 255 8.95 -9.74 -25.16
CA ALA A 255 7.60 -10.27 -25.36
C ALA A 255 7.03 -9.76 -26.69
N ASP A 256 6.36 -10.64 -27.42
CA ASP A 256 5.56 -10.26 -28.59
C ASP A 256 4.14 -9.81 -28.17
N LEU A 257 3.70 -10.22 -26.97
CA LEU A 257 2.43 -9.84 -26.38
C LEU A 257 2.56 -9.68 -24.86
N VAL A 258 2.07 -8.55 -24.35
CA VAL A 258 1.96 -8.27 -22.92
C VAL A 258 0.49 -8.13 -22.52
N LEU A 259 0.09 -8.92 -21.52
CA LEU A 259 -1.21 -8.81 -20.87
C LEU A 259 -1.05 -8.08 -19.53
N ALA A 260 -1.43 -6.82 -19.48
CA ALA A 260 -1.36 -5.99 -18.28
C ALA A 260 -2.70 -5.99 -17.54
N LEU A 261 -2.74 -6.60 -16.34
CA LEU A 261 -3.93 -6.83 -15.55
C LEU A 261 -3.96 -5.94 -14.30
N GLY A 262 -4.96 -5.07 -14.19
CA GLY A 262 -5.20 -4.27 -13.00
C GLY A 262 -4.03 -3.38 -12.57
N CYS A 263 -3.14 -2.99 -13.49
CA CYS A 263 -2.03 -2.08 -13.24
C CYS A 263 -2.26 -0.72 -13.94
N ARG A 264 -1.65 0.34 -13.42
CA ARG A 264 -1.75 1.69 -14.01
C ARG A 264 -0.71 1.96 -15.08
N LEU A 265 0.23 1.05 -15.26
CA LEU A 265 1.37 1.20 -16.18
C LEU A 265 2.06 2.57 -16.02
N SER A 266 2.54 2.84 -14.79
CA SER A 266 3.27 4.08 -14.52
C SER A 266 4.53 4.17 -15.40
N GLU A 267 5.08 5.37 -15.54
CA GLU A 267 6.35 5.60 -16.23
C GLU A 267 7.44 4.62 -15.80
N ARG A 268 7.56 4.36 -14.47
CA ARG A 268 8.54 3.43 -13.92
C ARG A 268 8.32 1.98 -14.37
N THR A 269 7.05 1.55 -14.51
CA THR A 269 6.71 0.21 -15.01
C THR A 269 7.02 0.10 -16.51
N LEU A 270 6.68 1.15 -17.27
CA LEU A 270 6.90 1.19 -18.73
C LEU A 270 8.38 1.12 -19.13
N MET A 271 9.30 1.56 -18.26
CA MET A 271 10.75 1.43 -18.52
C MET A 271 11.21 -0.02 -18.69
N GLY A 272 10.46 -1.00 -18.21
CA GLY A 272 10.72 -2.43 -18.43
C GLY A 272 10.14 -2.98 -19.72
N LEU A 273 9.39 -2.19 -20.51
CA LEU A 273 8.71 -2.65 -21.73
C LEU A 273 9.47 -2.26 -23.00
N GLY A 274 9.48 -3.16 -23.97
CA GLY A 274 9.90 -2.91 -25.34
C GLY A 274 8.71 -2.65 -26.26
N LYS A 275 8.95 -2.74 -27.56
CA LYS A 275 7.88 -2.69 -28.57
C LYS A 275 7.16 -4.02 -28.60
N THR A 276 5.90 -4.05 -28.17
CA THR A 276 5.09 -5.26 -27.99
C THR A 276 3.61 -4.95 -28.23
N VAL A 277 2.79 -5.94 -28.54
CA VAL A 277 1.32 -5.77 -28.49
C VAL A 277 0.91 -5.78 -27.03
N LEU A 278 0.36 -4.67 -26.57
CA LEU A 278 -0.07 -4.48 -25.19
C LEU A 278 -1.60 -4.55 -25.07
N ILE A 279 -2.08 -5.60 -24.41
CA ILE A 279 -3.48 -5.71 -23.98
C ILE A 279 -3.57 -5.17 -22.55
N HIS A 280 -4.29 -4.08 -22.37
CA HIS A 280 -4.42 -3.43 -21.08
C HIS A 280 -5.83 -3.57 -20.51
N VAL A 281 -5.95 -4.29 -19.40
CA VAL A 281 -7.20 -4.54 -18.67
C VAL A 281 -7.21 -3.73 -17.39
N ASN A 282 -8.10 -2.76 -17.29
CA ASN A 282 -8.24 -1.92 -16.09
C ASN A 282 -9.65 -1.31 -16.02
N PRO A 283 -10.31 -1.25 -14.86
CA PRO A 283 -11.62 -0.63 -14.73
C PRO A 283 -11.58 0.91 -14.88
N ASP A 284 -10.42 1.55 -14.70
CA ASP A 284 -10.25 2.99 -14.89
C ASP A 284 -9.85 3.31 -16.35
N PRO A 285 -10.75 3.89 -17.16
CA PRO A 285 -10.44 4.21 -18.56
C PRO A 285 -9.32 5.25 -18.70
N LYS A 286 -9.08 6.08 -17.66
CA LYS A 286 -8.06 7.14 -17.69
C LYS A 286 -6.62 6.60 -17.68
N VAL A 287 -6.42 5.34 -17.28
CA VAL A 287 -5.09 4.73 -17.23
C VAL A 287 -4.83 3.77 -18.40
N LEU A 288 -5.85 3.47 -19.21
CA LEU A 288 -5.71 2.57 -20.36
C LEU A 288 -4.78 3.18 -21.42
N ARG A 289 -3.77 2.40 -21.84
CA ARG A 289 -2.72 2.83 -22.78
C ARG A 289 -2.10 1.68 -23.59
N GLY A 290 -2.88 0.64 -23.85
CA GLY A 290 -2.46 -0.47 -24.72
C GLY A 290 -2.89 -0.24 -26.17
N GLU A 291 -2.44 -1.10 -27.08
CA GLU A 291 -3.01 -1.25 -28.41
C GLU A 291 -4.44 -1.78 -28.32
N ILE A 292 -4.69 -2.66 -27.35
CA ILE A 292 -6.04 -3.13 -27.00
C ILE A 292 -6.34 -2.72 -25.56
N ASN A 293 -7.37 -1.93 -25.40
CA ASN A 293 -7.80 -1.40 -24.11
C ASN A 293 -9.15 -2.01 -23.72
N LEU A 294 -9.16 -2.70 -22.58
CA LEU A 294 -10.36 -3.32 -22.03
C LEU A 294 -10.71 -2.67 -20.70
N GLN A 295 -11.79 -1.91 -20.69
CA GLN A 295 -12.33 -1.36 -19.46
C GLN A 295 -13.07 -2.47 -18.72
N ALA A 296 -12.34 -3.22 -17.90
CA ALA A 296 -12.85 -4.38 -17.18
C ALA A 296 -12.12 -4.61 -15.86
N ASP A 297 -12.78 -5.29 -14.97
CA ASP A 297 -12.16 -5.87 -13.78
C ASP A 297 -11.26 -7.05 -14.16
N ALA A 298 -10.11 -7.19 -13.45
CA ALA A 298 -9.14 -8.25 -13.75
C ALA A 298 -9.72 -9.65 -13.49
N GLY A 299 -10.55 -9.81 -12.47
CA GLY A 299 -11.18 -11.08 -12.12
C GLY A 299 -12.26 -11.50 -13.12
N GLU A 300 -13.07 -10.55 -13.58
CA GLU A 300 -14.07 -10.76 -14.63
C GLU A 300 -13.39 -11.15 -15.96
N PHE A 301 -12.35 -10.44 -16.34
CA PHE A 301 -11.60 -10.72 -17.55
C PHE A 301 -10.97 -12.12 -17.52
N LEU A 302 -10.25 -12.46 -16.44
CA LEU A 302 -9.61 -13.77 -16.28
C LEU A 302 -10.64 -14.92 -16.34
N GLU A 303 -11.85 -14.72 -15.85
CA GLU A 303 -12.92 -15.70 -15.93
C GLU A 303 -13.34 -15.96 -17.39
N LYS A 304 -13.50 -14.90 -18.19
CA LYS A 304 -13.87 -14.98 -19.61
C LYS A 304 -12.80 -15.68 -20.47
N ILE A 305 -11.53 -15.66 -20.06
CA ILE A 305 -10.43 -16.33 -20.78
C ILE A 305 -9.96 -17.63 -20.09
N SER A 306 -10.62 -18.09 -19.04
CA SER A 306 -10.19 -19.23 -18.22
C SER A 306 -10.05 -20.54 -19.01
N GLN A 307 -10.82 -20.72 -20.08
CA GLN A 307 -10.77 -21.91 -20.94
C GLN A 307 -9.67 -21.86 -22.02
N LEU A 308 -8.98 -20.72 -22.12
CA LEU A 308 -7.90 -20.56 -23.10
C LEU A 308 -6.74 -21.49 -22.74
N ARG A 309 -6.17 -22.12 -23.78
CA ARG A 309 -4.93 -22.89 -23.65
C ARG A 309 -3.92 -22.42 -24.70
N TYR A 310 -2.72 -22.21 -24.21
CA TYR A 310 -1.59 -21.79 -25.04
C TYR A 310 -0.85 -22.97 -25.65
N PRO A 311 -0.26 -22.79 -26.82
CA PRO A 311 0.78 -23.67 -27.27
C PRO A 311 2.01 -23.59 -26.34
N ASP A 312 2.93 -24.50 -26.52
CA ASP A 312 4.14 -24.62 -25.69
C ASP A 312 4.93 -23.30 -25.59
N THR A 313 5.15 -22.84 -24.37
CA THR A 313 5.97 -21.66 -24.03
C THR A 313 7.33 -22.04 -23.41
N GLY A 314 7.70 -23.32 -23.44
CA GLY A 314 8.88 -23.85 -22.75
C GLY A 314 10.20 -23.23 -23.18
N GLU A 315 10.43 -22.98 -24.47
CA GLU A 315 11.63 -22.31 -24.96
C GLU A 315 11.72 -20.86 -24.43
N TRP A 316 10.58 -20.18 -24.41
CA TRP A 316 10.49 -18.82 -23.89
C TRP A 316 10.86 -18.75 -22.40
N LEU A 317 10.27 -19.61 -21.59
CA LEU A 317 10.57 -19.72 -20.16
C LEU A 317 12.04 -20.07 -19.91
N ASN A 318 12.57 -21.06 -20.62
CA ASN A 318 13.98 -21.47 -20.51
C ASN A 318 14.95 -20.32 -20.83
N LYS A 319 14.60 -19.48 -21.81
CA LYS A 319 15.38 -18.27 -22.11
C LYS A 319 15.38 -17.29 -20.94
N LEU A 320 14.23 -17.04 -20.32
CA LEU A 320 14.09 -16.08 -19.20
C LEU A 320 14.71 -16.59 -17.91
N GLN A 321 14.72 -17.90 -17.68
CA GLN A 321 15.32 -18.51 -16.49
C GLN A 321 16.80 -18.17 -16.33
N LYS A 322 17.53 -17.96 -17.45
CA LYS A 322 18.94 -17.56 -17.43
C LYS A 322 19.20 -16.19 -16.78
N TYR A 323 18.17 -15.34 -16.74
CA TYR A 323 18.22 -13.98 -16.19
C TYR A 323 17.53 -13.87 -14.83
N ARG A 324 17.18 -14.99 -14.22
CA ARG A 324 16.49 -15.05 -12.94
C ARG A 324 17.42 -14.84 -11.74
N SER A 325 18.68 -14.48 -11.97
CA SER A 325 19.56 -14.04 -10.89
C SER A 325 18.92 -12.79 -10.28
N TYR A 326 18.43 -12.94 -9.05
CA TYR A 326 18.04 -11.81 -8.23
C TYR A 326 19.21 -10.82 -8.17
N HIS A 327 18.93 -9.53 -8.19
CA HIS A 327 19.92 -8.47 -8.18
C HIS A 327 21.16 -8.87 -7.39
N LEU A 328 22.30 -8.83 -8.04
CA LEU A 328 23.59 -9.13 -7.42
C LEU A 328 23.99 -7.95 -6.52
N VAL A 329 23.23 -7.75 -5.44
CA VAL A 329 23.63 -6.82 -4.38
C VAL A 329 24.71 -7.52 -3.55
N ASP A 330 25.89 -6.93 -3.49
CA ASP A 330 26.90 -7.42 -2.56
C ASP A 330 26.43 -7.20 -1.12
N THR A 331 26.20 -8.31 -0.45
CA THR A 331 25.77 -8.35 0.95
C THR A 331 26.77 -9.09 1.83
N GLY A 332 27.96 -9.37 1.31
CA GLY A 332 29.00 -10.16 1.99
C GLY A 332 29.85 -9.36 2.99
N TYR A 333 29.65 -8.04 3.09
CA TYR A 333 30.44 -7.18 3.95
C TYR A 333 30.12 -7.37 5.45
N ASP A 334 31.12 -7.76 6.23
CA ASP A 334 31.03 -7.99 7.69
C ASP A 334 31.73 -6.91 8.55
N GLY A 335 32.24 -5.83 7.94
CA GLY A 335 32.97 -4.77 8.62
C GLY A 335 32.06 -3.72 9.29
N LEU A 336 32.74 -2.72 9.89
CA LEU A 336 32.11 -1.52 10.46
C LEU A 336 32.54 -0.29 9.66
N PRO A 337 31.64 0.69 9.45
CA PRO A 337 30.22 0.72 9.84
C PRO A 337 29.39 -0.33 9.09
N LEU A 338 28.34 -0.85 9.73
CA LEU A 338 27.46 -1.87 9.15
C LEU A 338 26.74 -1.35 7.89
N LYS A 339 26.89 -2.05 6.78
CA LYS A 339 26.22 -1.67 5.53
C LYS A 339 24.71 -1.93 5.56
N PRO A 340 23.85 -0.99 5.10
CA PRO A 340 22.40 -1.15 5.17
C PRO A 340 21.88 -2.37 4.42
N GLN A 341 22.45 -2.71 3.25
CA GLN A 341 22.06 -3.90 2.49
C GLN A 341 22.38 -5.21 3.25
N ARG A 342 23.50 -5.25 4.00
CA ARG A 342 23.82 -6.39 4.84
C ARG A 342 22.84 -6.51 6.00
N ALA A 343 22.56 -5.42 6.70
CA ALA A 343 21.61 -5.38 7.79
C ALA A 343 20.22 -5.84 7.35
N ILE A 344 19.73 -5.30 6.24
CA ILE A 344 18.39 -5.62 5.70
C ILE A 344 18.31 -7.08 5.25
N LYS A 345 19.36 -7.63 4.61
CA LYS A 345 19.42 -9.06 4.27
C LYS A 345 19.27 -9.94 5.51
N ASP A 346 20.04 -9.64 6.55
CA ASP A 346 20.03 -10.41 7.79
C ASP A 346 18.67 -10.34 8.50
N ILE A 347 18.04 -9.15 8.51
CA ILE A 347 16.68 -8.95 9.02
C ILE A 347 15.67 -9.78 8.21
N LEU A 348 15.64 -9.63 6.88
CA LEU A 348 14.70 -10.32 6.01
C LEU A 348 14.85 -11.85 6.10
N GLY A 349 16.07 -12.34 6.27
CA GLY A 349 16.35 -13.76 6.52
C GLY A 349 15.76 -14.26 7.85
N ALA A 350 15.74 -13.41 8.87
CA ALA A 350 15.25 -13.75 10.21
C ALA A 350 13.72 -13.63 10.38
N VAL A 351 13.01 -12.87 9.51
CA VAL A 351 11.57 -12.55 9.63
C VAL A 351 10.68 -13.38 8.69
N ARG A 352 11.14 -14.55 8.24
CA ARG A 352 10.37 -15.38 7.32
C ARG A 352 8.95 -15.67 7.83
N GLY A 353 7.94 -15.43 7.00
CA GLY A 353 6.52 -15.62 7.34
C GLY A 353 5.86 -14.48 8.10
N ALA A 354 6.61 -13.42 8.44
CA ALA A 354 6.04 -12.17 8.96
C ALA A 354 5.54 -11.28 7.81
N VAL A 355 4.61 -10.38 8.12
CA VAL A 355 4.29 -9.26 7.24
C VAL A 355 5.31 -8.15 7.48
N VAL A 356 5.98 -7.73 6.42
CA VAL A 356 6.93 -6.61 6.46
C VAL A 356 6.21 -5.34 6.06
N VAL A 357 6.18 -4.36 6.95
CA VAL A 357 5.73 -2.99 6.65
C VAL A 357 6.97 -2.13 6.46
N ASN A 358 7.01 -1.36 5.39
CA ASN A 358 8.18 -0.58 5.04
C ASN A 358 7.82 0.88 4.81
N ASP A 359 8.59 1.79 5.39
CA ASP A 359 8.44 3.23 5.20
C ASP A 359 9.18 3.71 3.94
N ALA A 360 9.24 5.01 3.70
CA ALA A 360 9.96 5.64 2.60
C ALA A 360 11.37 6.08 3.02
N GLY A 361 12.36 5.85 2.15
CA GLY A 361 13.75 6.22 2.38
C GLY A 361 14.74 5.33 1.62
N SER A 362 16.05 5.49 1.85
CA SER A 362 17.09 4.65 1.22
C SER A 362 16.89 3.17 1.52
N HIS A 363 16.50 2.83 2.75
CA HIS A 363 16.20 1.46 3.18
C HIS A 363 15.12 0.79 2.33
N THR A 364 14.15 1.54 1.80
CA THR A 364 13.08 1.02 0.93
C THR A 364 13.65 0.39 -0.34
N THR A 365 14.70 0.98 -0.90
CA THR A 365 15.38 0.40 -2.06
C THR A 365 15.97 -0.97 -1.72
N TRP A 366 16.70 -1.06 -0.62
CA TRP A 366 17.31 -2.31 -0.19
C TRP A 366 16.28 -3.39 0.16
N VAL A 367 15.19 -3.01 0.85
CA VAL A 367 14.07 -3.94 1.12
C VAL A 367 13.47 -4.46 -0.18
N ASN A 368 13.22 -3.60 -1.16
CA ASN A 368 12.65 -4.02 -2.44
C ASN A 368 13.57 -4.93 -3.25
N LEU A 369 14.88 -4.71 -3.19
CA LEU A 369 15.87 -5.52 -3.90
C LEU A 369 16.13 -6.89 -3.24
N LEU A 370 16.04 -6.96 -1.91
CA LEU A 370 16.45 -8.14 -1.14
C LEU A 370 15.28 -9.00 -0.63
N SER A 371 14.04 -8.47 -0.66
CA SER A 371 12.88 -9.24 -0.19
C SER A 371 12.41 -10.25 -1.25
N VAL A 372 11.91 -11.39 -0.75
CA VAL A 372 11.19 -12.39 -1.56
C VAL A 372 9.77 -12.49 -1.00
N VAL A 373 8.80 -11.95 -1.74
CA VAL A 373 7.40 -11.86 -1.31
C VAL A 373 6.64 -13.10 -1.78
N ARG A 374 6.04 -13.86 -0.86
CA ARG A 374 5.39 -15.16 -1.15
C ARG A 374 3.88 -15.12 -1.11
N GLU A 375 3.30 -14.08 -0.53
CA GLU A 375 1.85 -13.92 -0.45
C GLU A 375 1.46 -12.46 -0.70
N PRO A 376 0.28 -12.17 -1.22
CA PRO A 376 -0.23 -10.81 -1.31
C PRO A 376 -0.16 -10.12 0.06
N SER A 377 0.23 -8.85 0.07
CA SER A 377 0.40 -8.07 1.30
C SER A 377 1.46 -8.60 2.28
N GLY A 378 2.32 -9.53 1.87
CA GLY A 378 3.50 -9.94 2.65
C GLY A 378 4.55 -8.82 2.78
N LEU A 379 4.52 -7.85 1.88
CA LEU A 379 5.27 -6.59 1.94
C LEU A 379 4.31 -5.43 1.72
N VAL A 380 4.12 -4.59 2.73
CA VAL A 380 3.21 -3.43 2.73
C VAL A 380 4.01 -2.14 2.72
N PHE A 381 3.82 -1.32 1.70
CA PHE A 381 4.41 0.02 1.60
C PHE A 381 3.69 0.86 0.53
N SER A 382 3.85 2.17 0.56
CA SER A 382 3.33 3.05 -0.48
C SER A 382 4.30 3.16 -1.65
N GLY A 383 4.06 2.38 -2.70
CA GLY A 383 4.90 2.37 -3.91
C GLY A 383 4.60 3.49 -4.90
N GLY A 384 3.41 4.08 -4.85
CA GLY A 384 2.94 5.11 -5.78
C GLY A 384 3.09 6.54 -5.29
N PHE A 385 3.12 6.75 -3.97
CA PHE A 385 3.26 8.08 -3.36
C PHE A 385 4.52 8.21 -2.51
N GLY A 386 4.81 7.22 -1.64
CA GLY A 386 6.03 7.11 -0.88
C GLY A 386 6.23 8.20 0.18
N PRO A 387 5.26 8.53 1.03
CA PRO A 387 5.45 9.48 2.10
C PRO A 387 6.32 8.88 3.21
N MET A 388 7.25 9.65 3.74
CA MET A 388 7.88 9.33 5.02
C MET A 388 6.85 9.41 6.15
N GLY A 389 6.99 8.52 7.14
CA GLY A 389 6.03 8.42 8.26
C GLY A 389 4.80 7.54 7.98
N TYR A 390 4.72 6.89 6.82
CA TYR A 390 3.68 5.91 6.50
C TYR A 390 3.76 4.65 7.38
N GLY A 391 4.98 4.15 7.58
CA GLY A 391 5.22 2.79 8.04
C GLY A 391 4.68 2.50 9.44
N LEU A 392 4.91 3.38 10.42
CA LEU A 392 4.53 3.12 11.80
C LEU A 392 3.01 3.00 12.00
N PRO A 393 2.18 3.97 11.55
CA PRO A 393 0.73 3.82 11.64
C PRO A 393 0.18 2.71 10.74
N ALA A 394 0.75 2.48 9.56
CA ALA A 394 0.35 1.36 8.71
C ALA A 394 0.60 0.01 9.39
N ALA A 395 1.71 -0.15 10.13
CA ALA A 395 1.99 -1.36 10.91
C ALA A 395 0.94 -1.60 12.01
N VAL A 396 0.37 -0.55 12.61
CA VAL A 396 -0.79 -0.67 13.51
C VAL A 396 -1.98 -1.30 12.78
N GLY A 397 -2.33 -0.77 11.62
CA GLY A 397 -3.43 -1.30 10.80
C GLY A 397 -3.22 -2.75 10.39
N VAL A 398 -2.02 -3.08 9.90
CA VAL A 398 -1.64 -4.45 9.50
C VAL A 398 -1.70 -5.42 10.69
N SER A 399 -1.19 -5.02 11.85
CA SER A 399 -1.20 -5.87 13.06
C SER A 399 -2.61 -6.20 13.55
N LEU A 400 -3.53 -5.25 13.41
CA LEU A 400 -4.94 -5.46 13.76
C LEU A 400 -5.70 -6.27 12.68
N ALA A 401 -5.28 -6.17 11.42
CA ALA A 401 -5.83 -6.94 10.31
C ALA A 401 -5.38 -8.42 10.32
N ARG A 402 -4.15 -8.68 10.77
CA ARG A 402 -3.51 -10.00 10.70
C ARG A 402 -2.96 -10.41 12.08
N PRO A 403 -3.81 -10.59 13.11
CA PRO A 403 -3.39 -10.89 14.48
C PRO A 403 -2.63 -12.22 14.62
N GLU A 404 -2.80 -13.13 13.67
CA GLU A 404 -2.10 -14.41 13.60
C GLU A 404 -0.65 -14.27 13.08
N LYS A 405 -0.32 -13.18 12.39
CA LYS A 405 1.01 -12.92 11.80
C LYS A 405 1.86 -12.06 12.73
N SER A 406 3.15 -12.23 12.65
CA SER A 406 4.09 -11.24 13.18
C SER A 406 4.20 -10.08 12.21
N VAL A 407 4.25 -8.85 12.73
CA VAL A 407 4.44 -7.64 11.93
C VAL A 407 5.80 -7.04 12.23
N VAL A 408 6.55 -6.76 11.18
CA VAL A 408 7.89 -6.14 11.27
C VAL A 408 7.87 -4.84 10.48
N LEU A 409 8.09 -3.73 11.17
CA LEU A 409 8.26 -2.42 10.55
C LEU A 409 9.74 -2.17 10.27
N LEU A 410 10.06 -1.85 9.02
CA LEU A 410 11.34 -1.28 8.61
C LEU A 410 11.15 0.21 8.30
N VAL A 411 11.86 1.07 9.02
CA VAL A 411 11.71 2.52 8.92
C VAL A 411 13.06 3.22 9.06
N GLY A 412 13.28 4.30 8.32
CA GLY A 412 14.44 5.16 8.53
C GLY A 412 14.28 6.06 9.76
N ASP A 413 15.38 6.52 10.31
CA ASP A 413 15.41 7.44 11.47
C ASP A 413 14.60 8.72 11.24
N GLY A 414 14.67 9.32 10.05
CA GLY A 414 13.87 10.49 9.69
C GLY A 414 12.38 10.17 9.55
N GLY A 415 12.03 9.06 8.90
CA GLY A 415 10.63 8.63 8.71
C GLY A 415 9.95 8.28 10.03
N PHE A 416 10.66 7.61 10.92
CA PHE A 416 10.16 7.25 12.24
C PHE A 416 9.72 8.47 13.06
N GLN A 417 10.49 9.55 13.01
CA GLN A 417 10.19 10.77 13.75
C GLN A 417 8.92 11.50 13.29
N MET A 418 8.44 11.26 12.07
CA MET A 418 7.26 11.95 11.53
C MET A 418 5.94 11.47 12.14
N THR A 419 5.90 10.25 12.68
CA THR A 419 4.67 9.65 13.24
C THR A 419 4.93 8.89 14.55
N LEU A 420 6.03 9.17 15.24
CA LEU A 420 6.47 8.47 16.46
C LEU A 420 5.44 8.49 17.60
N GLN A 421 4.50 9.47 17.63
CA GLN A 421 3.43 9.52 18.61
C GLN A 421 2.52 8.28 18.58
N GLU A 422 2.49 7.55 17.47
CA GLU A 422 1.70 6.31 17.35
C GLU A 422 2.31 5.13 18.14
N LEU A 423 3.51 5.28 18.70
CA LEU A 423 4.05 4.38 19.72
C LEU A 423 3.11 4.25 20.92
N ALA A 424 2.37 5.32 21.24
CA ALA A 424 1.36 5.28 22.30
C ALA A 424 0.24 4.29 21.98
N VAL A 425 -0.18 4.19 20.71
CA VAL A 425 -1.21 3.23 20.26
C VAL A 425 -0.67 1.80 20.36
N ILE A 426 0.54 1.58 19.86
CA ILE A 426 1.20 0.28 19.90
C ILE A 426 1.35 -0.21 21.34
N SER A 427 1.81 0.66 22.22
CA SER A 427 1.96 0.36 23.66
C SER A 427 0.63 0.12 24.34
N GLN A 428 -0.37 0.99 24.11
CA GLN A 428 -1.69 0.88 24.73
C GLN A 428 -2.40 -0.43 24.37
N LEU A 429 -2.32 -0.84 23.09
CA LEU A 429 -2.97 -2.04 22.57
C LEU A 429 -2.06 -3.27 22.67
N GLN A 430 -0.83 -3.15 23.16
CA GLN A 430 0.17 -4.21 23.24
C GLN A 430 0.34 -4.96 21.91
N LEU A 431 0.36 -4.23 20.80
CA LEU A 431 0.48 -4.81 19.46
C LEU A 431 1.87 -5.45 19.27
N PRO A 432 1.95 -6.71 18.84
CA PRO A 432 3.22 -7.42 18.71
C PRO A 432 3.98 -6.99 17.43
N ILE A 433 4.31 -5.72 17.35
CA ILE A 433 5.04 -5.11 16.23
C ILE A 433 6.52 -5.03 16.62
N LEU A 434 7.38 -5.60 15.77
CA LEU A 434 8.81 -5.38 15.83
C LEU A 434 9.17 -4.16 14.99
N ILE A 435 9.55 -3.09 15.64
CA ILE A 435 9.98 -1.84 15.00
C ILE A 435 11.48 -1.88 14.80
N ILE A 436 11.96 -1.77 13.56
CA ILE A 436 13.38 -1.74 13.23
C ILE A 436 13.71 -0.42 12.55
N ILE A 437 14.45 0.43 13.25
CA ILE A 437 14.93 1.70 12.74
C ILE A 437 16.29 1.48 12.07
N ILE A 438 16.36 1.73 10.77
CA ILE A 438 17.62 1.79 10.01
C ILE A 438 18.14 3.21 10.13
N ASN A 439 19.10 3.41 11.04
CA ASN A 439 19.60 4.72 11.41
C ASN A 439 20.93 5.01 10.71
N ASN A 440 20.88 5.85 9.69
CA ASN A 440 22.04 6.39 8.99
C ASN A 440 22.30 7.88 9.32
N GLN A 441 21.61 8.42 10.32
CA GLN A 441 21.76 9.81 10.80
C GLN A 441 21.48 10.86 9.72
N GLY A 442 20.56 10.56 8.78
CA GLY A 442 20.28 11.52 7.72
C GLY A 442 19.24 11.10 6.69
N LEU A 443 18.95 12.02 5.79
CA LEU A 443 18.09 11.82 4.63
C LEU A 443 18.91 11.25 3.46
N GLY A 444 19.36 9.98 3.57
CA GLY A 444 20.37 9.38 2.71
C GLY A 444 20.08 9.48 1.21
N ILE A 445 18.84 9.22 0.77
CA ILE A 445 18.49 9.32 -0.66
C ILE A 445 18.57 10.76 -1.18
N ILE A 446 18.25 11.75 -0.33
CA ILE A 446 18.35 13.17 -0.71
C ILE A 446 19.80 13.61 -0.73
N LYS A 447 20.62 13.17 0.26
CA LYS A 447 22.07 13.36 0.28
C LYS A 447 22.69 12.90 -1.03
N GLN A 448 22.46 11.64 -1.43
CA GLN A 448 22.98 11.06 -2.66
C GLN A 448 22.57 11.87 -3.91
N TRP A 449 21.32 12.34 -3.99
CA TRP A 449 20.88 13.15 -5.13
C TRP A 449 21.53 14.54 -5.14
N GLN A 450 21.75 15.15 -3.98
CA GLN A 450 22.48 16.42 -3.89
C GLN A 450 23.94 16.27 -4.33
N GLU A 451 24.59 15.17 -3.97
CA GLU A 451 25.95 14.85 -4.40
C GLU A 451 26.06 14.58 -5.91
N LEU A 452 25.04 13.94 -6.51
CA LEU A 452 25.02 13.60 -7.93
C LEU A 452 24.63 14.76 -8.85
N TYR A 453 23.75 15.67 -8.41
CA TYR A 453 23.13 16.65 -9.30
C TYR A 453 23.33 18.11 -8.87
N TYR A 454 23.90 18.36 -7.68
CA TYR A 454 24.09 19.68 -7.09
C TYR A 454 25.48 19.80 -6.46
N ASP A 455 25.76 20.92 -5.78
CA ASP A 455 27.07 21.25 -5.21
C ASP A 455 27.42 20.51 -3.91
N GLY A 456 26.65 19.48 -3.54
CA GLY A 456 26.87 18.64 -2.37
C GLY A 456 25.75 18.71 -1.33
N PRO A 457 25.88 17.95 -0.23
CA PRO A 457 24.83 17.80 0.78
C PRO A 457 24.53 19.09 1.56
N TYR A 458 23.25 19.44 1.67
CA TYR A 458 22.79 20.58 2.46
C TYR A 458 21.51 20.23 3.23
N GLN A 459 21.50 20.44 4.55
CA GLN A 459 20.34 20.22 5.45
C GLN A 459 19.77 18.78 5.39
N VAL A 460 20.63 17.78 5.31
CA VAL A 460 20.25 16.36 5.21
C VAL A 460 20.74 15.50 6.37
N ALA A 461 21.66 16.02 7.18
CA ALA A 461 22.09 15.37 8.42
C ALA A 461 21.04 15.53 9.52
N LEU A 462 20.82 14.49 10.30
CA LEU A 462 19.87 14.47 11.40
C LEU A 462 20.59 14.24 12.74
N GLU A 463 20.36 15.15 13.70
CA GLU A 463 20.68 14.92 15.11
C GLU A 463 19.50 14.17 15.74
N ASN A 464 19.63 12.86 15.85
CA ASN A 464 18.57 11.99 16.32
C ASN A 464 18.51 11.95 17.86
N PRO A 465 17.29 11.82 18.45
CA PRO A 465 17.17 11.49 19.86
C PRO A 465 17.70 10.07 20.15
N ASP A 466 17.87 9.74 21.41
CA ASP A 466 18.08 8.35 21.81
C ASP A 466 16.76 7.57 21.66
N PHE A 467 16.64 6.83 20.54
CA PHE A 467 15.42 6.09 20.21
C PHE A 467 15.12 4.96 21.22
N ILE A 468 16.13 4.42 21.91
CA ILE A 468 15.90 3.40 22.94
C ILE A 468 15.26 4.03 24.18
N SER A 469 15.79 5.16 24.64
CA SER A 469 15.21 5.92 25.75
C SER A 469 13.82 6.45 25.40
N LEU A 470 13.62 6.89 24.16
CA LEU A 470 12.31 7.30 23.64
C LEU A 470 11.30 6.14 23.67
N ALA A 471 11.65 4.95 23.18
CA ALA A 471 10.80 3.77 23.22
C ALA A 471 10.43 3.37 24.65
N ALA A 472 11.42 3.43 25.57
CA ALA A 472 11.22 3.14 26.98
C ALA A 472 10.21 4.11 27.63
N SER A 473 10.17 5.39 27.23
CA SER A 473 9.17 6.36 27.69
C SER A 473 7.73 5.97 27.30
N TYR A 474 7.57 5.24 26.19
CA TYR A 474 6.32 4.60 25.78
C TYR A 474 6.14 3.18 26.32
N ARG A 475 6.98 2.71 27.26
CA ARG A 475 6.96 1.34 27.83
C ARG A 475 7.20 0.25 26.77
N ILE A 476 8.00 0.56 25.77
CA ILE A 476 8.43 -0.37 24.72
C ILE A 476 9.90 -0.68 24.96
N GLU A 477 10.22 -1.96 25.15
CA GLU A 477 11.60 -2.43 25.27
C GLU A 477 12.34 -2.28 23.94
N GLY A 478 13.64 -2.00 24.00
CA GLY A 478 14.43 -1.86 22.77
C GLY A 478 15.91 -2.08 22.98
N GLN A 479 16.63 -2.23 21.86
CA GLN A 479 18.07 -2.41 21.84
C GLN A 479 18.69 -1.77 20.59
N ARG A 480 19.86 -1.14 20.77
CA ARG A 480 20.70 -0.62 19.68
C ARG A 480 21.70 -1.68 19.24
N ILE A 481 21.84 -1.87 17.92
CA ILE A 481 22.75 -2.82 17.29
C ILE A 481 23.65 -2.08 16.31
N LYS A 482 24.95 -2.43 16.32
CA LYS A 482 25.97 -1.86 15.45
C LYS A 482 26.66 -2.92 14.58
N GLU A 483 26.48 -4.20 14.87
CA GLU A 483 27.18 -5.33 14.25
C GLU A 483 26.17 -6.31 13.64
N SER A 484 26.44 -6.80 12.43
CA SER A 484 25.55 -7.72 11.70
C SER A 484 25.30 -9.04 12.44
N GLY A 485 26.33 -9.62 13.03
CA GLY A 485 26.25 -10.93 13.69
C GLY A 485 25.20 -11.04 14.81
N GLN A 486 24.78 -9.91 15.39
CA GLN A 486 23.78 -9.86 16.44
C GLN A 486 22.34 -9.80 15.91
N LEU A 487 22.13 -9.29 14.67
CA LEU A 487 20.83 -8.97 14.10
C LEU A 487 19.88 -10.18 14.00
N PRO A 488 20.25 -11.33 13.39
CA PRO A 488 19.33 -12.44 13.22
C PRO A 488 18.82 -12.99 14.56
N TYR A 489 19.73 -13.09 15.55
CA TYR A 489 19.38 -13.55 16.88
C TYR A 489 18.41 -12.59 17.58
N MET A 490 18.71 -11.29 17.57
CA MET A 490 17.88 -10.28 18.24
C MET A 490 16.51 -10.12 17.60
N VAL A 491 16.43 -10.15 16.27
CA VAL A 491 15.17 -10.14 15.53
C VAL A 491 14.30 -11.34 15.91
N GLN A 492 14.87 -12.54 15.90
CA GLN A 492 14.13 -13.75 16.29
C GLN A 492 13.72 -13.74 17.75
N LYS A 493 14.59 -13.25 18.65
CA LYS A 493 14.26 -13.07 20.08
C LYS A 493 13.08 -12.13 20.25
N ALA A 494 13.11 -10.96 19.62
CA ALA A 494 12.03 -9.97 19.69
C ALA A 494 10.70 -10.53 19.16
N LEU A 495 10.70 -11.24 18.03
CA LEU A 495 9.50 -11.87 17.48
C LEU A 495 8.86 -12.90 18.41
N ARG A 496 9.70 -13.68 19.14
CA ARG A 496 9.21 -14.67 20.12
C ARG A 496 8.52 -14.04 21.34
N LEU A 497 8.86 -12.79 21.68
CA LEU A 497 8.24 -12.10 22.82
C LEU A 497 6.76 -11.82 22.59
N ARG A 498 6.30 -11.73 21.34
CA ARG A 498 4.91 -11.38 20.99
C ARG A 498 4.45 -10.10 21.68
N LYS A 499 5.35 -9.13 21.80
CA LYS A 499 5.18 -7.81 22.42
C LYS A 499 5.72 -6.72 21.48
N PRO A 500 5.33 -5.44 21.68
CA PRO A 500 6.04 -4.32 21.07
C PRO A 500 7.53 -4.35 21.41
N TYR A 501 8.38 -4.23 20.40
CA TYR A 501 9.83 -4.18 20.61
C TYR A 501 10.48 -3.29 19.57
N LEU A 502 11.51 -2.53 19.97
CA LEU A 502 12.24 -1.66 19.06
C LEU A 502 13.70 -2.09 18.94
N ILE A 503 14.19 -2.24 17.71
CA ILE A 503 15.60 -2.41 17.39
C ILE A 503 16.07 -1.21 16.59
N GLU A 504 17.07 -0.51 17.08
CA GLU A 504 17.78 0.52 16.35
C GLU A 504 19.06 -0.09 15.74
N VAL A 505 19.17 -0.05 14.42
CA VAL A 505 20.31 -0.55 13.68
C VAL A 505 21.10 0.62 13.13
N MET A 506 22.30 0.82 13.67
CA MET A 506 23.22 1.84 13.17
C MET A 506 23.87 1.34 11.89
N VAL A 507 23.70 2.08 10.81
CA VAL A 507 24.27 1.73 9.50
C VAL A 507 25.16 2.83 8.96
N ASP A 508 25.96 2.50 7.94
CA ASP A 508 26.86 3.42 7.27
C ASP A 508 26.07 4.61 6.68
N PRO A 509 26.38 5.85 7.09
CA PRO A 509 25.72 7.05 6.58
C PRO A 509 26.12 7.39 5.13
N ASP A 510 27.21 6.82 4.64
CA ASP A 510 27.78 7.11 3.33
C ASP A 510 27.50 6.02 2.28
N GLU A 511 26.69 5.03 2.64
CA GLU A 511 26.29 3.98 1.68
C GLU A 511 25.16 4.44 0.77
N ASP A 512 25.49 4.59 -0.49
CA ASP A 512 24.56 4.96 -1.55
C ASP A 512 23.69 3.79 -2.00
N ILE A 513 22.43 4.11 -2.36
CA ILE A 513 21.58 3.13 -3.03
C ILE A 513 22.00 2.97 -4.49
N PRO A 514 21.89 1.76 -5.07
CA PRO A 514 22.21 1.54 -6.47
C PRO A 514 21.33 2.42 -7.36
N LEU A 515 21.96 3.12 -8.29
CA LEU A 515 21.25 3.88 -9.30
C LEU A 515 20.63 2.91 -10.31
N PRO A 516 19.39 3.18 -10.77
CA PRO A 516 18.83 2.39 -11.85
C PRO A 516 19.68 2.59 -13.11
N GLU A 517 20.03 1.50 -13.79
CA GLU A 517 20.65 1.59 -15.11
C GLU A 517 19.67 2.26 -16.07
N MET A 518 19.87 3.53 -16.35
CA MET A 518 19.15 4.21 -17.42
C MET A 518 19.70 3.70 -18.74
N LYS A 519 18.95 2.84 -19.45
CA LYS A 519 19.27 2.55 -20.85
C LYS A 519 19.31 3.87 -21.61
N LYS A 520 20.50 4.23 -22.09
CA LYS A 520 20.71 5.36 -23.00
C LYS A 520 19.97 5.14 -24.30
#